data_1cc42dc8622240d776ec2598cde1c81d
#
_entry.id   1cc42dc8622240d776ec2598cde1c81d
#
_cell.length_a   1.000
_cell.length_b   1.000
_cell.length_c   1.000
_cell.angle_alpha   90.00
_cell.angle_beta   90.00
_cell.angle_gamma   90.00
#
_symmetry.space_group_name_H-M   'P 1'
#
loop_
_entity.id
_entity.type
_entity.pdbx_description
1 polymer ?
#
loop_
_entity_poly.entity_id
_entity_poly.type
_entity_poly.pdbx_seq_one_letter_code
_entity_poly.pdbx_strand_id
1 'polypeptide(L)'
;DYVRMRIGRPMQIYVGLISVIYMFTFLFAEFTAIGKAMFVLSDMDPLIPMFAVGIVTAGYVGYGGLPASLRTDNIQAWVVIWLVVALLMILFTGDISSFISDAKAYNPEGAVNWSIGSMSYMESFSSGLALVIAITAAEMFSQGNWQRTWASEDDEALRKGSLLAAGLVLPLVFIMGVIGTVVAARGTASDPSAAFFILLEDVHIFVIAAFVVLGIALVCSSVDTLQNAITASISRDISD
;
A
#
# COMPACT_ATOMS: atom_id res chain seq x y z
N ASP A 1 1.44 -25.93 6.45
CA ASP A 1 1.56 -27.01 7.48
C ASP A 1 0.58 -26.89 8.64
N TYR A 2 0.37 -25.71 9.25
CA TYR A 2 -0.56 -25.57 10.40
C TYR A 2 -1.99 -26.02 10.07
N VAL A 3 -2.54 -25.55 8.95
CA VAL A 3 -3.89 -25.93 8.49
C VAL A 3 -3.97 -27.44 8.20
N ARG A 4 -2.93 -27.98 7.57
CA ARG A 4 -2.85 -29.43 7.29
C ARG A 4 -2.89 -30.26 8.55
N MET A 5 -2.11 -29.87 9.58
CA MET A 5 -2.05 -30.60 10.85
C MET A 5 -3.35 -30.52 11.67
N ARG A 6 -4.06 -29.38 11.60
CA ARG A 6 -5.26 -29.14 12.42
C ARG A 6 -6.56 -29.58 11.74
N ILE A 7 -6.67 -29.42 10.43
CA ILE A 7 -7.94 -29.56 9.71
C ILE A 7 -7.82 -30.57 8.54
N GLY A 8 -6.61 -30.79 8.04
CA GLY A 8 -6.33 -31.76 6.97
C GLY A 8 -5.99 -31.15 5.63
N ARG A 9 -5.58 -32.03 4.70
CA ARG A 9 -5.08 -31.66 3.37
C ARG A 9 -6.10 -30.90 2.47
N PRO A 10 -7.40 -31.30 2.43
CA PRO A 10 -8.36 -30.56 1.60
C PRO A 10 -8.49 -29.11 1.99
N MET A 11 -8.50 -28.80 3.29
CA MET A 11 -8.58 -27.42 3.77
C MET A 11 -7.28 -26.66 3.52
N GLN A 12 -6.13 -27.31 3.59
CA GLN A 12 -4.85 -26.67 3.20
C GLN A 12 -4.86 -26.21 1.75
N ILE A 13 -5.30 -27.08 0.82
CA ILE A 13 -5.40 -26.74 -0.60
C ILE A 13 -6.40 -25.58 -0.81
N TYR A 14 -7.55 -25.64 -0.16
CA TYR A 14 -8.58 -24.59 -0.26
C TYR A 14 -8.05 -23.22 0.20
N VAL A 15 -7.43 -23.18 1.39
CA VAL A 15 -6.81 -21.94 1.92
C VAL A 15 -5.67 -21.47 1.04
N GLY A 16 -4.84 -22.39 0.54
CA GLY A 16 -3.74 -22.08 -0.39
C GLY A 16 -4.23 -21.44 -1.68
N LEU A 17 -5.29 -21.96 -2.27
CA LEU A 17 -5.91 -21.39 -3.48
C LEU A 17 -6.46 -19.98 -3.23
N ILE A 18 -7.18 -19.77 -2.12
CA ILE A 18 -7.68 -18.44 -1.75
C ILE A 18 -6.52 -17.47 -1.54
N SER A 19 -5.47 -17.89 -0.83
CA SER A 19 -4.26 -17.08 -0.60
C SER A 19 -3.59 -16.69 -1.91
N VAL A 20 -3.45 -17.61 -2.86
CA VAL A 20 -2.87 -17.33 -4.17
C VAL A 20 -3.72 -16.33 -4.95
N ILE A 21 -5.04 -16.52 -5.02
CA ILE A 21 -5.96 -15.58 -5.68
C ILE A 21 -5.86 -14.18 -5.03
N TYR A 22 -5.87 -14.13 -3.70
CA TYR A 22 -5.72 -12.89 -2.95
C TYR A 22 -4.41 -12.16 -3.30
N MET A 23 -3.28 -12.86 -3.23
CA MET A 23 -1.98 -12.28 -3.53
C MET A 23 -1.84 -11.85 -5.00
N PHE A 24 -2.42 -12.57 -5.96
CA PHE A 24 -2.49 -12.14 -7.35
C PHE A 24 -3.32 -10.87 -7.52
N THR A 25 -4.43 -10.74 -6.81
CA THR A 25 -5.26 -9.52 -6.87
C THR A 25 -4.47 -8.30 -6.40
N PHE A 26 -3.72 -8.44 -5.31
CA PHE A 26 -2.84 -7.36 -4.83
C PHE A 26 -1.69 -7.08 -5.78
N LEU A 27 -1.08 -8.09 -6.38
CA LEU A 27 -0.04 -7.92 -7.41
C LEU A 27 -0.54 -7.10 -8.60
N PHE A 28 -1.77 -7.37 -9.06
CA PHE A 28 -2.41 -6.55 -10.09
C PHE A 28 -2.64 -5.10 -9.63
N ALA A 29 -3.07 -4.91 -8.39
CA ALA A 29 -3.27 -3.57 -7.83
C ALA A 29 -1.97 -2.77 -7.80
N GLU A 30 -0.86 -3.37 -7.35
CA GLU A 30 0.46 -2.75 -7.33
C GLU A 30 0.96 -2.34 -8.72
N PHE A 31 0.84 -3.23 -9.70
CA PHE A 31 1.19 -2.89 -11.08
C PHE A 31 0.31 -1.76 -11.64
N THR A 32 -0.99 -1.81 -11.38
CA THR A 32 -1.91 -0.76 -11.80
C THR A 32 -1.56 0.58 -11.15
N ALA A 33 -1.20 0.58 -9.86
CA ALA A 33 -0.83 1.79 -9.14
C ALA A 33 0.41 2.46 -9.74
N ILE A 34 1.49 1.71 -9.98
CA ILE A 34 2.70 2.29 -10.58
C ILE A 34 2.48 2.74 -12.03
N GLY A 35 1.70 1.98 -12.81
CA GLY A 35 1.33 2.36 -14.17
C GLY A 35 0.57 3.68 -14.22
N LYS A 36 -0.45 3.85 -13.37
CA LYS A 36 -1.23 5.09 -13.25
C LYS A 36 -0.36 6.26 -12.75
N ALA A 37 0.46 6.03 -11.74
CA ALA A 37 1.34 7.07 -11.19
C ALA A 37 2.26 7.64 -12.27
N MET A 38 2.91 6.77 -13.04
CA MET A 38 3.82 7.19 -14.10
C MET A 38 3.09 7.84 -15.28
N PHE A 39 1.88 7.38 -15.60
CA PHE A 39 1.05 8.02 -16.62
C PHE A 39 0.69 9.46 -16.22
N VAL A 40 0.19 9.67 -15.00
CA VAL A 40 -0.20 11.02 -14.51
C VAL A 40 1.00 11.96 -14.42
N LEU A 41 2.15 11.48 -13.95
CA LEU A 41 3.32 12.34 -13.69
C LEU A 41 4.20 12.59 -14.92
N SER A 42 4.16 11.74 -15.95
CA SER A 42 5.10 11.81 -17.08
C SER A 42 4.50 11.45 -18.44
N ASP A 43 3.20 11.20 -18.52
CA ASP A 43 2.50 10.73 -19.72
C ASP A 43 3.14 9.46 -20.35
N MET A 44 3.82 8.67 -19.50
CA MET A 44 4.46 7.41 -19.91
C MET A 44 3.41 6.30 -20.08
N ASP A 45 3.58 5.45 -21.11
CA ASP A 45 2.74 4.27 -21.27
C ASP A 45 2.79 3.42 -19.98
N PRO A 46 1.65 3.16 -19.32
CA PRO A 46 1.58 2.42 -18.07
C PRO A 46 2.23 1.04 -18.08
N LEU A 47 2.28 0.39 -19.24
CA LEU A 47 2.88 -0.94 -19.40
C LEU A 47 4.40 -0.91 -19.15
N ILE A 48 5.09 0.20 -19.48
CA ILE A 48 6.54 0.28 -19.33
C ILE A 48 6.96 0.12 -17.85
N PRO A 49 6.49 0.93 -16.89
CA PRO A 49 6.86 0.77 -15.50
C PRO A 49 6.34 -0.54 -14.91
N MET A 50 5.17 -1.02 -15.31
CA MET A 50 4.63 -2.31 -14.87
C MET A 50 5.56 -3.47 -15.22
N PHE A 51 5.99 -3.57 -16.49
CA PHE A 51 6.93 -4.60 -16.91
C PHE A 51 8.32 -4.43 -16.30
N ALA A 52 8.82 -3.19 -16.20
CA ALA A 52 10.12 -2.92 -15.60
C ALA A 52 10.17 -3.41 -14.14
N VAL A 53 9.20 -3.02 -13.32
CA VAL A 53 9.09 -3.46 -11.93
C VAL A 53 8.93 -4.99 -11.86
N GLY A 54 8.02 -5.56 -12.66
CA GLY A 54 7.77 -7.01 -12.64
C GLY A 54 9.01 -7.84 -12.98
N ILE A 55 9.77 -7.46 -14.01
CA ILE A 55 10.98 -8.18 -14.44
C ILE A 55 12.10 -8.02 -13.41
N VAL A 56 12.33 -6.80 -12.91
CA VAL A 56 13.40 -6.54 -11.94
C VAL A 56 13.15 -7.29 -10.64
N THR A 57 11.92 -7.20 -10.11
CA THR A 57 11.56 -7.90 -8.87
C THR A 57 11.61 -9.42 -9.04
N ALA A 58 11.07 -9.96 -10.13
CA ALA A 58 11.16 -11.40 -10.43
C ALA A 58 12.61 -11.88 -10.56
N GLY A 59 13.50 -11.06 -11.14
CA GLY A 59 14.91 -11.37 -11.30
C GLY A 59 15.62 -11.56 -9.96
N TYR A 60 15.55 -10.59 -9.06
CA TYR A 60 16.27 -10.73 -7.78
C TYR A 60 15.56 -11.67 -6.78
N VAL A 61 14.23 -11.76 -6.81
CA VAL A 61 13.48 -12.75 -6.00
C VAL A 61 13.76 -14.17 -6.47
N GLY A 62 13.77 -14.39 -7.78
CA GLY A 62 14.08 -15.70 -8.35
C GLY A 62 15.50 -16.18 -8.02
N TYR A 63 16.46 -15.25 -7.91
CA TYR A 63 17.84 -15.57 -7.52
C TYR A 63 18.03 -15.74 -6.02
N GLY A 64 17.47 -14.84 -5.20
CA GLY A 64 17.77 -14.73 -3.77
C GLY A 64 16.62 -15.04 -2.82
N GLY A 65 15.40 -15.24 -3.32
CA GLY A 65 14.20 -15.57 -2.52
C GLY A 65 13.91 -14.54 -1.41
N LEU A 66 13.37 -15.03 -0.29
CA LEU A 66 13.02 -14.22 0.88
C LEU A 66 14.20 -13.40 1.45
N PRO A 67 15.44 -13.91 1.55
CA PRO A 67 16.57 -13.11 2.01
C PRO A 67 16.88 -11.89 1.13
N ALA A 68 16.69 -12.00 -0.19
CA ALA A 68 16.87 -10.86 -1.09
C ALA A 68 15.78 -9.82 -0.89
N SER A 69 14.51 -10.23 -0.80
CA SER A 69 13.38 -9.35 -0.50
C SER A 69 13.59 -8.60 0.83
N LEU A 70 13.96 -9.29 1.92
CA LEU A 70 14.21 -8.64 3.22
C LEU A 70 15.38 -7.62 3.19
N ARG A 71 16.39 -7.83 2.34
CA ARG A 71 17.49 -6.87 2.17
C ARG A 71 17.05 -5.62 1.42
N THR A 72 16.27 -5.80 0.36
CA THR A 72 15.70 -4.67 -0.40
C THR A 72 14.72 -3.88 0.46
N ASP A 73 13.86 -4.56 1.23
CA ASP A 73 12.92 -3.93 2.17
C ASP A 73 13.63 -3.03 3.19
N ASN A 74 14.79 -3.46 3.72
CA ASN A 74 15.55 -2.65 4.67
C ASN A 74 16.07 -1.33 4.05
N ILE A 75 16.51 -1.37 2.79
CA ILE A 75 16.91 -0.15 2.06
C ILE A 75 15.70 0.73 1.78
N GLN A 76 14.61 0.12 1.33
CA GLN A 76 13.36 0.81 1.01
C GLN A 76 12.71 1.45 2.23
N ALA A 77 12.80 0.81 3.41
CA ALA A 77 12.31 1.37 4.67
C ALA A 77 12.94 2.74 4.98
N TRP A 78 14.23 2.91 4.74
CA TRP A 78 14.89 4.22 4.90
C TRP A 78 14.35 5.26 3.92
N VAL A 79 14.11 4.88 2.67
CA VAL A 79 13.50 5.77 1.66
C VAL A 79 12.10 6.20 2.11
N VAL A 80 11.29 5.26 2.61
CA VAL A 80 9.95 5.53 3.14
C VAL A 80 9.98 6.47 4.34
N ILE A 81 10.90 6.25 5.30
CA ILE A 81 11.04 7.11 6.48
C ILE A 81 11.37 8.55 6.06
N TRP A 82 12.35 8.74 5.18
CA TRP A 82 12.71 10.07 4.68
C TRP A 82 11.56 10.76 3.94
N LEU A 83 10.74 10.00 3.23
CA LEU A 83 9.58 10.58 2.59
C LEU A 83 8.49 10.97 3.59
N VAL A 84 8.19 10.13 4.57
CA VAL A 84 7.23 10.50 5.63
C VAL A 84 7.69 11.79 6.30
N VAL A 85 8.99 11.92 6.59
CA VAL A 85 9.56 13.17 7.12
C VAL A 85 9.35 14.34 6.15
N ALA A 86 9.60 14.15 4.85
CA ALA A 86 9.40 15.19 3.84
C ALA A 86 7.93 15.60 3.72
N LEU A 87 7.01 14.64 3.70
CA LEU A 87 5.56 14.90 3.72
C LEU A 87 5.13 15.67 4.95
N LEU A 88 5.59 15.26 6.13
CA LEU A 88 5.30 15.98 7.36
C LEU A 88 5.85 17.40 7.34
N MET A 89 7.08 17.61 6.83
CA MET A 89 7.64 18.94 6.66
C MET A 89 6.79 19.80 5.73
N ILE A 90 6.35 19.28 4.59
CA ILE A 90 5.46 19.99 3.65
C ILE A 90 4.15 20.34 4.32
N LEU A 91 3.55 19.42 5.09
CA LEU A 91 2.33 19.66 5.83
C LEU A 91 2.50 20.72 6.92
N PHE A 92 3.61 20.71 7.67
CA PHE A 92 3.84 21.68 8.75
C PHE A 92 4.32 23.05 8.28
N THR A 93 4.95 23.14 7.10
CA THR A 93 5.39 24.42 6.51
C THR A 93 4.37 25.01 5.54
N GLY A 94 3.45 24.20 5.00
CA GLY A 94 2.34 24.63 4.18
C GLY A 94 1.21 25.22 5.01
N ASP A 95 0.44 26.13 4.41
CA ASP A 95 -0.78 26.67 5.04
C ASP A 95 -1.92 25.65 4.92
N ILE A 96 -1.93 24.66 5.83
CA ILE A 96 -2.97 23.61 5.88
C ILE A 96 -4.36 24.24 6.05
N SER A 97 -4.45 25.39 6.74
CA SER A 97 -5.74 26.04 6.98
C SER A 97 -6.33 26.60 5.69
N SER A 98 -5.50 27.19 4.82
CA SER A 98 -5.93 27.64 3.50
C SER A 98 -6.33 26.45 2.62
N PHE A 99 -5.56 25.39 2.62
CA PHE A 99 -5.84 24.18 1.84
C PHE A 99 -7.19 23.54 2.23
N ILE A 100 -7.50 23.44 3.54
CA ILE A 100 -8.79 22.93 4.03
C ILE A 100 -9.93 23.94 3.74
N SER A 101 -9.69 25.25 3.86
CA SER A 101 -10.71 26.25 3.56
C SER A 101 -11.07 26.29 2.09
N ASP A 102 -10.07 26.17 1.22
CA ASP A 102 -10.26 26.09 -0.23
C ASP A 102 -11.03 24.82 -0.63
N ALA A 103 -10.67 23.68 -0.04
CA ALA A 103 -11.38 22.43 -0.29
C ALA A 103 -12.87 22.51 0.16
N LYS A 104 -13.16 23.15 1.28
CA LYS A 104 -14.54 23.40 1.73
C LYS A 104 -15.30 24.33 0.78
N ALA A 105 -14.64 25.34 0.23
CA ALA A 105 -15.24 26.25 -0.75
C ALA A 105 -15.57 25.56 -2.07
N TYR A 106 -14.76 24.56 -2.46
CA TYR A 106 -14.96 23.77 -3.68
C TYR A 106 -15.91 22.57 -3.49
N ASN A 107 -16.54 22.39 -2.35
CA ASN A 107 -17.50 21.31 -2.09
C ASN A 107 -18.95 21.78 -2.41
N PRO A 108 -19.34 21.96 -3.69
CA PRO A 108 -20.57 22.67 -4.07
C PRO A 108 -21.84 21.92 -3.68
N GLU A 109 -21.76 20.57 -3.53
CA GLU A 109 -22.93 19.73 -3.28
C GLU A 109 -22.91 19.07 -1.90
N GLY A 110 -22.03 19.47 -0.99
CA GLY A 110 -21.88 18.82 0.31
C GLY A 110 -21.44 17.35 0.24
N ALA A 111 -20.81 16.96 -0.87
CA ALA A 111 -20.37 15.59 -1.10
C ALA A 111 -19.39 15.09 -0.03
N VAL A 112 -18.65 16.01 0.62
CA VAL A 112 -17.76 15.71 1.73
C VAL A 112 -18.27 16.37 3.01
N ASN A 113 -18.59 15.59 4.02
CA ASN A 113 -18.95 16.12 5.33
C ASN A 113 -17.70 16.35 6.18
N TRP A 114 -17.28 17.60 6.30
CA TRP A 114 -16.11 18.02 7.04
C TRP A 114 -16.29 18.07 8.57
N SER A 115 -17.50 17.83 9.08
CA SER A 115 -17.69 17.81 10.52
C SER A 115 -17.13 16.50 11.11
N ILE A 116 -16.01 16.63 11.81
CA ILE A 116 -15.36 15.52 12.54
C ILE A 116 -16.32 14.92 13.61
N GLY A 117 -17.34 15.66 14.02
CA GLY A 117 -18.40 15.22 14.94
C GLY A 117 -19.51 14.39 14.30
N SER A 118 -19.49 14.18 12.99
CA SER A 118 -20.53 13.41 12.29
C SER A 118 -20.36 11.88 12.38
N MET A 119 -19.80 11.36 13.49
CA MET A 119 -20.03 9.97 13.88
C MET A 119 -21.53 9.62 13.97
N SER A 120 -22.41 10.62 13.91
CA SER A 120 -23.84 10.45 13.74
C SER A 120 -24.25 9.97 12.34
N TYR A 121 -23.35 10.02 11.33
CA TYR A 121 -23.64 9.49 10.02
C TYR A 121 -23.28 8.00 9.96
N MET A 122 -24.23 7.16 10.34
CA MET A 122 -24.05 5.72 10.53
C MET A 122 -23.53 5.03 9.26
N GLU A 123 -23.87 5.51 8.07
CA GLU A 123 -23.41 4.94 6.80
C GLU A 123 -21.91 5.11 6.61
N SER A 124 -21.36 6.28 6.90
CA SER A 124 -19.91 6.52 6.82
C SER A 124 -19.13 5.72 7.86
N PHE A 125 -19.67 5.65 9.09
CA PHE A 125 -19.06 4.83 10.15
C PHE A 125 -19.09 3.34 9.80
N SER A 126 -20.22 2.82 9.35
CA SER A 126 -20.35 1.40 8.97
C SER A 126 -19.49 1.04 7.78
N SER A 127 -19.38 1.92 6.78
CA SER A 127 -18.51 1.72 5.62
C SER A 127 -17.03 1.70 6.01
N GLY A 128 -16.59 2.65 6.85
CA GLY A 128 -15.22 2.67 7.37
C GLY A 128 -14.90 1.44 8.21
N LEU A 129 -15.81 1.03 9.09
CA LEU A 129 -15.63 -0.17 9.91
C LEU A 129 -15.61 -1.43 9.05
N ALA A 130 -16.50 -1.55 8.06
CA ALA A 130 -16.52 -2.67 7.13
C ALA A 130 -15.19 -2.77 6.35
N LEU A 131 -14.64 -1.64 5.90
CA LEU A 131 -13.35 -1.60 5.22
C LEU A 131 -12.21 -2.10 6.12
N VAL A 132 -12.14 -1.63 7.37
CA VAL A 132 -11.12 -2.07 8.34
C VAL A 132 -11.21 -3.57 8.58
N ILE A 133 -12.42 -4.09 8.81
CA ILE A 133 -12.65 -5.53 9.04
C ILE A 133 -12.27 -6.33 7.78
N ALA A 134 -12.70 -5.89 6.60
CA ALA A 134 -12.44 -6.59 5.35
C ALA A 134 -10.94 -6.67 5.04
N ILE A 135 -10.21 -5.54 5.16
CA ILE A 135 -8.77 -5.51 4.92
C ILE A 135 -8.04 -6.37 5.95
N THR A 136 -8.37 -6.26 7.24
CA THR A 136 -7.73 -7.06 8.29
C THR A 136 -7.97 -8.56 8.06
N ALA A 137 -9.20 -8.96 7.71
CA ALA A 137 -9.51 -10.35 7.41
C ALA A 137 -8.80 -10.85 6.16
N ALA A 138 -8.70 -10.02 5.12
CA ALA A 138 -8.02 -10.35 3.88
C ALA A 138 -6.50 -10.54 4.10
N GLU A 139 -5.87 -9.69 4.92
CA GLU A 139 -4.44 -9.80 5.25
C GLU A 139 -4.08 -11.10 5.98
N MET A 140 -5.03 -11.76 6.63
CA MET A 140 -4.81 -13.09 7.20
C MET A 140 -4.50 -14.17 6.14
N PHE A 141 -4.87 -13.93 4.88
CA PHE A 141 -4.54 -14.79 3.74
C PHE A 141 -3.23 -14.42 3.05
N SER A 142 -2.56 -13.33 3.47
CA SER A 142 -1.27 -12.92 2.94
C SER A 142 -0.15 -13.82 3.47
N GLN A 143 0.32 -14.75 2.64
CA GLN A 143 1.47 -15.60 3.00
C GLN A 143 2.76 -14.78 3.16
N GLY A 144 2.87 -13.63 2.51
CA GLY A 144 4.00 -12.71 2.69
C GLY A 144 4.14 -12.23 4.14
N ASN A 145 3.04 -11.90 4.80
CA ASN A 145 3.02 -11.49 6.21
C ASN A 145 3.43 -12.66 7.14
N TRP A 146 2.91 -13.85 6.87
CA TRP A 146 3.28 -15.03 7.65
C TRP A 146 4.76 -15.41 7.48
N GLN A 147 5.31 -15.32 6.25
CA GLN A 147 6.73 -15.58 6.01
C GLN A 147 7.64 -14.64 6.81
N ARG A 148 7.30 -13.34 6.86
CA ARG A 148 8.04 -12.35 7.65
C ARG A 148 7.91 -12.61 9.16
N THR A 149 6.73 -12.95 9.63
CA THR A 149 6.50 -13.34 11.04
C THR A 149 7.37 -14.53 11.43
N TRP A 150 7.43 -15.56 10.59
CA TRP A 150 8.28 -16.75 10.83
C TRP A 150 9.78 -16.47 10.70
N ALA A 151 10.17 -15.46 9.94
CA ALA A 151 11.57 -15.05 9.77
C ALA A 151 12.07 -14.12 10.87
N SER A 152 11.24 -13.72 11.80
CA SER A 152 11.63 -12.89 12.95
C SER A 152 12.56 -13.69 13.87
N GLU A 153 13.55 -13.02 14.44
CA GLU A 153 14.55 -13.62 15.32
C GLU A 153 13.92 -14.19 16.60
N ASP A 154 13.01 -13.42 17.20
CA ASP A 154 12.27 -13.79 18.38
C ASP A 154 10.93 -13.01 18.50
N ASP A 155 10.13 -13.36 19.52
CA ASP A 155 8.84 -12.72 19.81
C ASP A 155 8.99 -11.23 20.20
N GLU A 156 10.12 -10.85 20.80
CA GLU A 156 10.38 -9.46 21.19
C GLU A 156 10.68 -8.60 19.97
N ALA A 157 11.49 -9.09 19.03
CA ALA A 157 11.77 -8.45 17.76
C ALA A 157 10.46 -8.28 16.95
N LEU A 158 9.63 -9.33 16.88
CA LEU A 158 8.34 -9.28 16.20
C LEU A 158 7.43 -8.22 16.82
N ARG A 159 7.32 -8.18 18.16
CA ARG A 159 6.49 -7.19 18.86
C ARG A 159 6.98 -5.76 18.64
N LYS A 160 8.29 -5.51 18.78
CA LYS A 160 8.89 -4.17 18.56
C LYS A 160 8.70 -3.72 17.12
N GLY A 161 8.96 -4.60 16.15
CA GLY A 161 8.77 -4.32 14.73
C GLY A 161 7.30 -4.00 14.40
N SER A 162 6.35 -4.76 14.92
CA SER A 162 4.92 -4.53 14.70
C SER A 162 4.44 -3.21 15.31
N LEU A 163 4.89 -2.86 16.52
CA LEU A 163 4.56 -1.58 17.15
C LEU A 163 5.15 -0.39 16.40
N LEU A 164 6.40 -0.52 15.94
CA LEU A 164 7.05 0.52 15.13
C LEU A 164 6.30 0.70 13.80
N ALA A 165 5.98 -0.40 13.12
CA ALA A 165 5.21 -0.37 11.88
C ALA A 165 3.84 0.29 12.08
N ALA A 166 3.10 -0.07 13.12
CA ALA A 166 1.82 0.56 13.45
C ALA A 166 1.97 2.07 13.71
N GLY A 167 3.01 2.46 14.46
CA GLY A 167 3.31 3.87 14.76
C GLY A 167 3.65 4.70 13.51
N LEU A 168 4.19 4.10 12.45
CA LEU A 168 4.51 4.77 11.20
C LEU A 168 3.34 4.72 10.20
N VAL A 169 2.71 3.58 10.06
CA VAL A 169 1.69 3.34 9.02
C VAL A 169 0.38 4.05 9.36
N LEU A 170 -0.08 4.03 10.62
CA LEU A 170 -1.35 4.65 11.00
C LEU A 170 -1.40 6.15 10.70
N PRO A 171 -0.39 6.97 11.11
CA PRO A 171 -0.38 8.39 10.72
C PRO A 171 -0.29 8.61 9.22
N LEU A 172 0.51 7.78 8.51
CA LEU A 172 0.68 7.89 7.07
C LEU A 172 -0.64 7.64 6.34
N VAL A 173 -1.34 6.55 6.66
CA VAL A 173 -2.64 6.23 6.05
C VAL A 173 -3.67 7.31 6.35
N PHE A 174 -3.69 7.84 7.57
CA PHE A 174 -4.58 8.95 7.94
C PHE A 174 -4.30 10.21 7.11
N ILE A 175 -3.03 10.62 6.99
CA ILE A 175 -2.63 11.79 6.21
C ILE A 175 -3.00 11.61 4.74
N MET A 176 -2.70 10.45 4.14
CA MET A 176 -3.05 10.15 2.76
C MET A 176 -4.56 10.15 2.53
N GLY A 177 -5.33 9.63 3.49
CA GLY A 177 -6.80 9.69 3.47
C GLY A 177 -7.34 11.11 3.47
N VAL A 178 -6.79 11.99 4.32
CA VAL A 178 -7.17 13.42 4.35
C VAL A 178 -6.83 14.10 3.02
N ILE A 179 -5.62 13.86 2.48
CA ILE A 179 -5.20 14.41 1.19
C ILE A 179 -6.15 13.96 0.08
N GLY A 180 -6.44 12.67 -0.01
CA GLY A 180 -7.36 12.12 -1.01
C GLY A 180 -8.76 12.74 -0.91
N THR A 181 -9.28 12.92 0.31
CA THR A 181 -10.59 13.54 0.56
C THR A 181 -10.61 15.00 0.08
N VAL A 182 -9.55 15.75 0.36
CA VAL A 182 -9.44 17.16 -0.06
C VAL A 182 -9.39 17.29 -1.58
N VAL A 183 -8.61 16.45 -2.28
CA VAL A 183 -8.54 16.50 -3.74
C VAL A 183 -9.86 16.08 -4.37
N ALA A 184 -10.51 15.06 -3.83
CA ALA A 184 -11.84 14.65 -4.28
C ALA A 184 -12.88 15.78 -4.11
N ALA A 185 -12.83 16.51 -2.99
CA ALA A 185 -13.72 17.63 -2.74
C ALA A 185 -13.51 18.80 -3.70
N ARG A 186 -12.30 19.01 -4.20
CA ARG A 186 -11.98 20.02 -5.22
C ARG A 186 -12.53 19.68 -6.61
N GLY A 187 -12.97 18.43 -6.84
CA GLY A 187 -13.46 18.00 -8.13
C GLY A 187 -12.43 17.98 -9.25
N THR A 188 -11.14 18.10 -8.90
CA THR A 188 -10.03 18.14 -9.89
C THR A 188 -9.62 16.75 -10.35
N ALA A 189 -9.98 15.70 -9.60
CA ALA A 189 -9.64 14.33 -9.93
C ALA A 189 -10.78 13.65 -10.69
N SER A 190 -10.57 13.33 -11.95
CA SER A 190 -11.45 12.45 -12.73
C SER A 190 -11.40 10.99 -12.23
N ASP A 191 -10.26 10.58 -11.67
CA ASP A 191 -10.04 9.27 -11.04
C ASP A 191 -9.56 9.48 -9.58
N PRO A 192 -10.37 9.13 -8.57
CA PRO A 192 -9.98 9.28 -7.17
C PRO A 192 -8.70 8.53 -6.79
N SER A 193 -8.36 7.45 -7.51
CA SER A 193 -7.13 6.69 -7.26
C SER A 193 -5.86 7.44 -7.67
N ALA A 194 -5.97 8.46 -8.52
CA ALA A 194 -4.87 9.32 -8.95
C ALA A 194 -4.77 10.63 -8.14
N ALA A 195 -5.68 10.86 -7.19
CA ALA A 195 -5.82 12.12 -6.47
C ALA A 195 -4.51 12.66 -5.87
N PHE A 196 -3.70 11.79 -5.28
CA PHE A 196 -2.40 12.18 -4.72
C PHE A 196 -1.43 12.70 -5.79
N PHE A 197 -1.39 12.06 -6.95
CA PHE A 197 -0.45 12.41 -8.02
C PHE A 197 -0.83 13.74 -8.71
N ILE A 198 -2.13 14.05 -8.76
CA ILE A 198 -2.63 15.34 -9.28
C ILE A 198 -2.13 16.51 -8.43
N LEU A 199 -1.97 16.35 -7.13
CA LEU A 199 -1.38 17.37 -6.26
C LEU A 199 0.11 17.64 -6.56
N LEU A 200 0.79 16.72 -7.23
CA LEU A 200 2.20 16.85 -7.58
C LEU A 200 2.44 17.51 -8.94
N GLU A 201 1.40 17.72 -9.76
CA GLU A 201 1.56 18.29 -11.12
C GLU A 201 2.21 19.68 -11.12
N ASP A 202 1.91 20.53 -10.12
CA ASP A 202 2.42 21.88 -10.00
C ASP A 202 3.67 22.02 -9.11
N VAL A 203 4.25 20.88 -8.67
CA VAL A 203 5.39 20.88 -7.75
C VAL A 203 6.71 20.80 -8.53
N HIS A 204 7.79 21.29 -7.92
CA HIS A 204 9.10 21.31 -8.56
C HIS A 204 9.56 19.90 -8.96
N ILE A 205 10.13 19.76 -10.16
CA ILE A 205 10.51 18.48 -10.80
C ILE A 205 11.35 17.55 -9.89
N PHE A 206 12.21 18.09 -9.03
CA PHE A 206 12.99 17.26 -8.09
C PHE A 206 12.12 16.62 -7.01
N VAL A 207 11.03 17.27 -6.60
CA VAL A 207 10.09 16.72 -5.65
C VAL A 207 9.27 15.60 -6.31
N ILE A 208 8.80 15.83 -7.53
CA ILE A 208 8.13 14.80 -8.34
C ILE A 208 9.04 13.58 -8.49
N ALA A 209 10.30 13.78 -8.88
CA ALA A 209 11.27 12.70 -9.01
C ALA A 209 11.48 11.92 -7.72
N ALA A 210 11.54 12.60 -6.57
CA ALA A 210 11.65 11.94 -5.26
C ALA A 210 10.41 11.07 -4.95
N PHE A 211 9.20 11.56 -5.25
CA PHE A 211 7.97 10.80 -5.09
C PHE A 211 7.85 9.62 -6.06
N VAL A 212 8.35 9.77 -7.29
CA VAL A 212 8.43 8.67 -8.26
C VAL A 212 9.36 7.56 -7.74
N VAL A 213 10.56 7.91 -7.29
CA VAL A 213 11.51 6.94 -6.72
C VAL A 213 10.91 6.21 -5.52
N LEU A 214 10.21 6.94 -4.67
CA LEU A 214 9.52 6.35 -3.55
C LEU A 214 8.39 5.40 -3.98
N GLY A 215 7.53 5.84 -4.90
CA GLY A 215 6.45 5.00 -5.40
C GLY A 215 6.99 3.70 -5.99
N ILE A 216 8.06 3.78 -6.79
CA ILE A 216 8.75 2.59 -7.31
C ILE A 216 9.29 1.72 -6.17
N ALA A 217 9.92 2.30 -5.17
CA ALA A 217 10.46 1.55 -4.03
C ALA A 217 9.36 0.81 -3.25
N LEU A 218 8.24 1.49 -2.96
CA LEU A 218 7.10 0.89 -2.27
C LEU A 218 6.49 -0.25 -3.08
N VAL A 219 6.24 -0.03 -4.37
CA VAL A 219 5.68 -1.06 -5.25
C VAL A 219 6.63 -2.25 -5.38
N CYS A 220 7.94 -2.03 -5.54
CA CYS A 220 8.92 -3.12 -5.58
C CYS A 220 8.90 -3.97 -4.31
N SER A 221 8.77 -3.36 -3.12
CA SER A 221 8.68 -4.07 -1.83
C SER A 221 7.43 -4.94 -1.74
N SER A 222 6.29 -4.44 -2.20
CA SER A 222 5.05 -5.22 -2.22
C SER A 222 5.11 -6.34 -3.26
N VAL A 223 5.55 -6.03 -4.47
CA VAL A 223 5.60 -6.98 -5.60
C VAL A 223 6.54 -8.14 -5.32
N ASP A 224 7.74 -7.88 -4.81
CA ASP A 224 8.71 -8.94 -4.51
C ASP A 224 8.21 -9.88 -3.40
N THR A 225 7.56 -9.31 -2.40
CA THR A 225 6.91 -10.06 -1.32
C THR A 225 5.83 -11.00 -1.86
N LEU A 226 4.94 -10.45 -2.69
CA LEU A 226 3.82 -11.20 -3.27
C LEU A 226 4.32 -12.29 -4.21
N GLN A 227 5.31 -12.02 -5.06
CA GLN A 227 5.92 -13.02 -5.95
C GLN A 227 6.53 -14.18 -5.18
N ASN A 228 7.31 -13.88 -4.12
CA ASN A 228 7.92 -14.89 -3.28
C ASN A 228 6.86 -15.73 -2.54
N ALA A 229 5.83 -15.08 -2.00
CA ALA A 229 4.76 -15.74 -1.27
C ALA A 229 3.87 -16.61 -2.17
N ILE A 230 3.52 -16.13 -3.37
CA ILE A 230 2.77 -16.91 -4.37
C ILE A 230 3.55 -18.17 -4.74
N THR A 231 4.84 -18.03 -5.04
CA THR A 231 5.71 -19.15 -5.41
C THR A 231 5.76 -20.19 -4.28
N ALA A 232 5.93 -19.75 -3.04
CA ALA A 232 5.97 -20.63 -1.88
C ALA A 232 4.62 -21.34 -1.63
N SER A 233 3.50 -20.64 -1.78
CA SER A 233 2.16 -21.22 -1.61
C SER A 233 1.85 -22.26 -2.68
N ILE A 234 2.16 -21.97 -3.93
CA ILE A 234 1.95 -22.94 -5.03
C ILE A 234 2.80 -24.19 -4.81
N SER A 235 4.09 -24.01 -4.49
CA SER A 235 5.01 -25.15 -4.36
C SER A 235 4.75 -26.00 -3.13
N ARG A 236 4.38 -25.41 -1.99
CA ARG A 236 4.27 -26.13 -0.70
C ARG A 236 2.85 -26.47 -0.28
N ASP A 237 1.88 -25.60 -0.57
CA ASP A 237 0.51 -25.79 -0.09
C ASP A 237 -0.39 -26.47 -1.12
N ILE A 238 -0.10 -26.31 -2.41
CA ILE A 238 -0.93 -26.84 -3.48
C ILE A 238 -0.28 -28.07 -4.15
N SER A 239 1.00 -27.98 -4.49
CA SER A 239 1.71 -29.02 -5.29
C SER A 239 2.13 -30.24 -4.48
N ASP A 240 2.50 -30.10 -3.19
CA ASP A 240 2.86 -31.19 -2.26
C ASP A 240 1.60 -31.81 -1.57
#